data_220c7babe434cbc08ca662083bf8b1db
#
_entry.id   220c7babe434cbc08ca662083bf8b1db
#
_cell.length_a   1.000
_cell.length_b   1.000
_cell.length_c   1.000
_cell.angle_alpha   90.00
_cell.angle_beta   90.00
_cell.angle_gamma   90.00
#
_symmetry.space_group_name_H-M   'P 1'
#
loop_
_entity.id
_entity.type
_entity.pdbx_description
1 polymer ?
#
loop_
_entity_poly.entity_id
_entity_poly.type
_entity_poly.pdbx_seq_one_letter_code
_entity_poly.pdbx_strand_id
1 'polypeptide(L)'
;MSTDGMPQSTRRARTHRRRGRAFAVGFALVVGVLSVVSLAGAAGIMAQGPRITDVQIDPTAAVQASGSRLILTTTQSLTPVDASQVTVTPATPFTVDTSGRSVGVRFVLPLHDATDYTVTIAGLEGIGGGPTGSVTETFSTPPVDIYVLRRAAQGDTIFRTDLAGVTAVPVFSHPHIEDFRATTNHLVVSVRTGDGTAAGGKAALIVTDPDGGAQRELPLPGDGFVTNLQSADRGELIGYTYSDASLNATSGRESALFTASLKNSAASDAPTPVAVAGGDVRVSEWRFVPDTSSILLLAFDGRLLLTDSSGADPVSLGNAMSIDGIARGSSQAVVLRPDGRHVVNLTDGTETPFVDPAVDLGRVAAVTPLPGSDAGTVQIINKIENAVTVLGTSVAVVAADGTTTPVFSSPPEDSVIQTCVSPSGRYVAILVAPKIVGNRFDTYQLPLPARMDTHIVDLSTGAETVNVTGFDASWCQIPPK
;
A
#
# COMPACT_ATOMS: atom_id res chain seq x y z
N MET A 1 -83.71 -68.59 -10.94
CA MET A 1 -84.13 -67.97 -9.66
C MET A 1 -83.15 -66.83 -9.39
N SER A 2 -83.70 -65.66 -9.46
CA SER A 2 -83.12 -64.36 -9.16
C SER A 2 -82.51 -64.25 -7.80
N THR A 3 -81.57 -63.42 -7.66
CA THR A 3 -81.61 -62.33 -6.67
C THR A 3 -80.57 -61.24 -7.01
N ASP A 4 -81.14 -60.10 -7.23
CA ASP A 4 -80.50 -58.78 -7.30
C ASP A 4 -79.66 -58.48 -6.08
N GLY A 5 -78.48 -57.91 -6.28
CA GLY A 5 -77.63 -57.26 -5.31
C GLY A 5 -77.38 -55.82 -5.73
N MET A 6 -78.21 -54.86 -5.31
CA MET A 6 -77.98 -53.41 -5.47
C MET A 6 -76.64 -52.94 -4.85
N PRO A 7 -75.89 -52.10 -5.50
CA PRO A 7 -74.72 -51.47 -4.88
C PRO A 7 -75.20 -50.32 -3.98
N GLN A 8 -74.98 -50.42 -2.67
CA GLN A 8 -75.05 -49.30 -1.74
C GLN A 8 -73.96 -48.28 -2.03
N SER A 9 -74.28 -47.24 -2.75
CA SER A 9 -73.41 -46.10 -3.01
C SER A 9 -73.29 -45.25 -1.75
N THR A 10 -72.21 -45.35 -1.26
CA THR A 10 -71.49 -44.79 -0.17
C THR A 10 -71.78 -43.32 0.16
N ARG A 11 -72.48 -43.05 1.21
CA ARG A 11 -72.53 -41.70 1.87
C ARG A 11 -71.14 -41.24 2.32
N ARG A 12 -70.20 -42.12 2.54
CA ARG A 12 -68.82 -41.81 2.89
C ARG A 12 -68.00 -41.09 1.78
N ALA A 13 -68.23 -41.42 0.51
CA ALA A 13 -67.46 -40.77 -0.61
C ALA A 13 -67.93 -39.32 -0.85
N ARG A 14 -69.17 -38.96 -0.53
CA ARG A 14 -69.65 -37.57 -0.66
C ARG A 14 -69.15 -36.67 0.46
N THR A 15 -68.94 -37.16 1.67
CA THR A 15 -68.37 -36.37 2.80
C THR A 15 -66.89 -36.13 2.66
N HIS A 16 -66.09 -37.07 2.13
CA HIS A 16 -64.68 -36.86 1.84
C HIS A 16 -64.47 -35.84 0.72
N ARG A 17 -65.29 -35.88 -0.32
CA ARG A 17 -65.20 -34.89 -1.42
C ARG A 17 -65.59 -33.45 -1.00
N ARG A 18 -66.59 -33.34 -0.05
CA ARG A 18 -66.90 -31.98 0.50
C ARG A 18 -65.87 -31.47 1.46
N ARG A 19 -65.23 -32.29 2.29
CA ARG A 19 -64.13 -31.92 3.18
C ARG A 19 -62.88 -31.56 2.37
N GLY A 20 -62.55 -32.30 1.32
CA GLY A 20 -61.44 -31.97 0.42
C GLY A 20 -61.65 -30.65 -0.33
N ARG A 21 -62.86 -30.34 -0.78
CA ARG A 21 -63.17 -29.04 -1.42
C ARG A 21 -63.16 -27.90 -0.41
N ALA A 22 -63.62 -28.05 0.81
CA ALA A 22 -63.59 -27.06 1.86
C ALA A 22 -62.17 -26.76 2.26
N PHE A 23 -61.30 -27.81 2.37
CA PHE A 23 -59.85 -27.62 2.61
C PHE A 23 -59.13 -26.91 1.42
N ALA A 24 -59.39 -27.30 0.18
CA ALA A 24 -58.84 -26.69 -0.99
C ALA A 24 -59.23 -25.21 -1.13
N VAL A 25 -60.46 -24.87 -0.84
CA VAL A 25 -60.95 -23.48 -0.82
C VAL A 25 -60.29 -22.69 0.33
N GLY A 26 -60.25 -23.27 1.53
CA GLY A 26 -59.54 -22.63 2.67
C GLY A 26 -58.07 -22.41 2.40
N PHE A 27 -57.40 -23.41 1.84
CA PHE A 27 -55.99 -23.29 1.46
C PHE A 27 -55.75 -22.23 0.36
N ALA A 28 -56.56 -22.23 -0.69
CA ALA A 28 -56.52 -21.22 -1.76
C ALA A 28 -56.80 -19.81 -1.22
N LEU A 29 -57.69 -19.67 -0.25
CA LEU A 29 -57.97 -18.40 0.39
C LEU A 29 -56.77 -17.89 1.24
N VAL A 30 -56.17 -18.78 2.02
CA VAL A 30 -54.96 -18.45 2.80
C VAL A 30 -53.78 -18.06 1.87
N VAL A 31 -53.51 -18.84 0.81
CA VAL A 31 -52.48 -18.53 -0.18
C VAL A 31 -52.79 -17.21 -0.88
N GLY A 32 -54.05 -16.97 -1.26
CA GLY A 32 -54.49 -15.72 -1.87
C GLY A 32 -54.28 -14.51 -0.96
N VAL A 33 -54.65 -14.59 0.32
CA VAL A 33 -54.44 -13.54 1.31
C VAL A 33 -52.95 -13.30 1.52
N LEU A 34 -52.15 -14.36 1.70
CA LEU A 34 -50.68 -14.23 1.85
C LEU A 34 -50.03 -13.60 0.61
N SER A 35 -50.50 -13.99 -0.58
CA SER A 35 -50.01 -13.38 -1.85
C SER A 35 -50.35 -11.91 -1.93
N VAL A 36 -51.56 -11.49 -1.59
CA VAL A 36 -51.99 -10.08 -1.56
C VAL A 36 -51.21 -9.29 -0.53
N VAL A 37 -50.99 -9.80 0.67
CA VAL A 37 -50.19 -9.16 1.72
C VAL A 37 -48.74 -9.03 1.28
N SER A 38 -48.19 -10.08 0.66
CA SER A 38 -46.81 -10.04 0.15
C SER A 38 -46.66 -9.03 -0.99
N LEU A 39 -47.60 -8.96 -1.93
CA LEU A 39 -47.60 -7.99 -3.04
C LEU A 39 -47.79 -6.56 -2.52
N ALA A 40 -48.68 -6.34 -1.56
CA ALA A 40 -48.89 -5.04 -0.93
C ALA A 40 -47.64 -4.58 -0.17
N GLY A 41 -46.98 -5.52 0.56
CA GLY A 41 -45.70 -5.27 1.24
C GLY A 41 -44.57 -4.89 0.25
N ALA A 42 -44.46 -5.67 -0.82
CA ALA A 42 -43.50 -5.40 -1.88
C ALA A 42 -43.74 -4.06 -2.57
N ALA A 43 -44.98 -3.73 -2.89
CA ALA A 43 -45.36 -2.42 -3.47
C ALA A 43 -45.06 -1.26 -2.51
N GLY A 44 -45.29 -1.45 -1.20
CA GLY A 44 -44.96 -0.46 -0.18
C GLY A 44 -43.44 -0.17 -0.07
N ILE A 45 -42.60 -1.21 -0.16
CA ILE A 45 -41.12 -1.07 -0.17
C ILE A 45 -40.67 -0.35 -1.44
N MET A 46 -41.19 -0.70 -2.60
CA MET A 46 -40.84 -0.05 -3.87
C MET A 46 -41.29 1.43 -3.92
N ALA A 47 -42.38 1.79 -3.28
CA ALA A 47 -42.88 3.16 -3.22
C ALA A 47 -42.04 4.10 -2.34
N GLN A 48 -41.16 3.56 -1.50
CA GLN A 48 -40.34 4.36 -0.56
C GLN A 48 -38.92 4.63 -1.03
N GLY A 49 -38.48 4.03 -2.15
CA GLY A 49 -37.09 4.10 -2.64
C GLY A 49 -36.08 3.29 -1.78
N PRO A 50 -34.84 3.19 -2.24
CA PRO A 50 -33.79 2.50 -1.52
C PRO A 50 -33.44 3.21 -0.20
N ARG A 51 -33.42 2.46 0.91
CA ARG A 51 -32.99 2.94 2.24
C ARG A 51 -31.82 2.09 2.71
N ILE A 52 -30.87 2.69 3.42
CA ILE A 52 -29.75 1.96 4.03
C ILE A 52 -30.25 1.09 5.16
N THR A 53 -29.73 -0.14 5.18
CA THR A 53 -29.96 -1.12 6.25
C THR A 53 -28.69 -1.47 6.98
N ASP A 54 -27.51 -1.29 6.35
CA ASP A 54 -26.21 -1.61 6.95
C ASP A 54 -25.10 -0.79 6.30
N VAL A 55 -24.08 -0.43 7.10
CA VAL A 55 -22.90 0.32 6.70
C VAL A 55 -21.67 -0.40 7.24
N GLN A 56 -20.75 -0.74 6.37
CA GLN A 56 -19.52 -1.43 6.74
C GLN A 56 -18.31 -0.64 6.22
N ILE A 57 -17.46 -0.23 7.13
CA ILE A 57 -16.14 0.37 6.89
C ILE A 57 -15.22 -0.02 8.03
N ASP A 58 -13.96 -0.26 7.73
CA ASP A 58 -12.88 -0.34 8.72
C ASP A 58 -11.97 0.88 8.54
N PRO A 59 -12.12 1.94 9.34
CA PRO A 59 -11.30 3.16 9.22
C PRO A 59 -9.82 2.91 9.51
N THR A 60 -9.50 1.93 10.37
CA THR A 60 -8.11 1.58 10.69
C THR A 60 -7.43 0.92 9.49
N ALA A 61 -8.09 -0.07 8.88
CA ALA A 61 -7.58 -0.67 7.65
C ALA A 61 -7.50 0.36 6.50
N ALA A 62 -8.41 1.33 6.47
CA ALA A 62 -8.46 2.34 5.41
C ALA A 62 -7.28 3.32 5.40
N VAL A 63 -6.64 3.59 6.54
CA VAL A 63 -5.41 4.41 6.60
C VAL A 63 -4.13 3.61 6.38
N GLN A 64 -4.19 2.29 6.57
CA GLN A 64 -3.01 1.43 6.47
C GLN A 64 -2.78 0.87 5.07
N ALA A 65 -3.86 0.60 4.32
CA ALA A 65 -3.78 -0.11 3.05
C ALA A 65 -4.71 0.46 1.98
N SER A 66 -4.25 0.39 0.74
CA SER A 66 -5.03 0.67 -0.46
C SER A 66 -6.15 -0.36 -0.65
N GLY A 67 -7.24 0.07 -1.27
CA GLY A 67 -8.35 -0.80 -1.66
C GLY A 67 -9.37 -1.10 -0.57
N SER A 68 -9.34 -0.38 0.56
CA SER A 68 -10.39 -0.43 1.59
C SER A 68 -11.74 0.01 1.02
N ARG A 69 -12.83 -0.52 1.57
CA ARG A 69 -14.17 -0.33 1.03
C ARG A 69 -15.14 0.20 2.09
N LEU A 70 -15.93 1.21 1.69
CA LEU A 70 -17.19 1.51 2.34
C LEU A 70 -18.29 0.73 1.60
N ILE A 71 -19.00 -0.16 2.31
CA ILE A 71 -20.07 -0.95 1.74
C ILE A 71 -21.39 -0.50 2.38
N LEU A 72 -22.31 -0.06 1.54
CA LEU A 72 -23.66 0.33 1.94
C LEU A 72 -24.65 -0.71 1.44
N THR A 73 -25.45 -1.27 2.33
CA THR A 73 -26.50 -2.25 1.98
C THR A 73 -27.86 -1.58 2.10
N THR A 74 -28.71 -1.81 1.11
CA THR A 74 -30.03 -1.17 1.02
C THR A 74 -31.18 -2.18 1.17
N THR A 75 -32.40 -1.66 1.34
CA THR A 75 -33.63 -2.45 1.47
C THR A 75 -34.01 -3.18 0.18
N GLN A 76 -33.57 -2.71 -0.98
CA GLN A 76 -33.91 -3.29 -2.30
C GLN A 76 -32.69 -3.36 -3.20
N SER A 77 -32.75 -4.21 -4.24
CA SER A 77 -31.67 -4.32 -5.23
C SER A 77 -31.57 -3.04 -6.04
N LEU A 78 -30.34 -2.59 -6.28
CA LEU A 78 -30.00 -1.33 -6.95
C LEU A 78 -29.73 -1.53 -8.43
N THR A 79 -30.04 -0.53 -9.23
CA THR A 79 -29.42 -0.34 -10.55
C THR A 79 -27.92 -0.03 -10.36
N PRO A 80 -27.07 -0.28 -11.38
CA PRO A 80 -25.66 0.09 -11.30
C PRO A 80 -25.48 1.56 -10.92
N VAL A 81 -24.61 1.81 -9.95
CA VAL A 81 -24.27 3.19 -9.49
C VAL A 81 -22.98 3.62 -10.16
N ASP A 82 -23.03 4.74 -10.84
CA ASP A 82 -21.87 5.37 -11.49
C ASP A 82 -21.03 6.17 -10.50
N ALA A 83 -19.71 6.26 -10.75
CA ALA A 83 -18.81 7.08 -9.93
C ALA A 83 -19.20 8.55 -9.87
N SER A 84 -19.86 9.09 -10.92
CA SER A 84 -20.37 10.46 -10.96
C SER A 84 -21.52 10.74 -9.97
N GLN A 85 -22.17 9.70 -9.45
CA GLN A 85 -23.20 9.79 -8.41
C GLN A 85 -22.61 9.83 -7.00
N VAL A 86 -21.30 9.56 -6.87
CA VAL A 86 -20.60 9.47 -5.57
C VAL A 86 -19.70 10.67 -5.37
N THR A 87 -19.80 11.29 -4.21
CA THR A 87 -18.91 12.37 -3.77
C THR A 87 -18.24 11.96 -2.46
N VAL A 88 -16.91 12.06 -2.40
CA VAL A 88 -16.12 11.82 -1.19
C VAL A 88 -15.45 13.12 -0.79
N THR A 89 -15.59 13.49 0.48
CA THR A 89 -14.97 14.71 1.05
C THR A 89 -14.22 14.34 2.32
N PRO A 90 -12.93 14.65 2.48
CA PRO A 90 -12.03 15.23 1.45
C PRO A 90 -11.93 14.38 0.18
N ALA A 91 -11.62 15.03 -0.94
CA ALA A 91 -11.50 14.34 -2.22
C ALA A 91 -10.38 13.27 -2.18
N THR A 92 -10.70 12.06 -2.58
CA THR A 92 -9.76 10.95 -2.68
C THR A 92 -10.14 10.07 -3.88
N PRO A 93 -9.19 9.45 -4.58
CA PRO A 93 -9.48 8.53 -5.68
C PRO A 93 -10.27 7.31 -5.22
N PHE A 94 -11.34 6.98 -5.91
CA PHE A 94 -12.17 5.80 -5.62
C PHE A 94 -12.73 5.16 -6.89
N THR A 95 -13.19 3.91 -6.73
CA THR A 95 -14.01 3.20 -7.72
C THR A 95 -15.31 2.75 -7.06
N VAL A 96 -16.35 2.54 -7.87
CA VAL A 96 -17.68 2.13 -7.39
C VAL A 96 -18.04 0.80 -7.99
N ASP A 97 -18.55 -0.10 -7.17
CA ASP A 97 -19.15 -1.37 -7.60
C ASP A 97 -20.54 -1.54 -7.00
N THR A 98 -21.47 -2.10 -7.78
CA THR A 98 -22.84 -2.38 -7.35
C THR A 98 -23.10 -3.88 -7.47
N SER A 99 -23.58 -4.50 -6.39
CA SER A 99 -23.93 -5.93 -6.36
C SER A 99 -25.21 -6.17 -5.57
N GLY A 100 -26.28 -6.51 -6.28
CA GLY A 100 -27.58 -6.77 -5.67
C GLY A 100 -28.09 -5.56 -4.88
N ARG A 101 -28.14 -5.67 -3.56
CA ARG A 101 -28.58 -4.60 -2.64
C ARG A 101 -27.45 -3.74 -2.11
N SER A 102 -26.24 -4.01 -2.49
CA SER A 102 -25.06 -3.31 -1.93
C SER A 102 -24.37 -2.46 -2.98
N VAL A 103 -23.89 -1.29 -2.56
CA VAL A 103 -22.95 -0.45 -3.30
C VAL A 103 -21.66 -0.34 -2.49
N GLY A 104 -20.54 -0.60 -3.14
CA GLY A 104 -19.19 -0.49 -2.59
C GLY A 104 -18.47 0.73 -3.17
N VAL A 105 -17.95 1.58 -2.29
CA VAL A 105 -16.99 2.63 -2.65
C VAL A 105 -15.62 2.16 -2.22
N ARG A 106 -14.76 1.83 -3.19
CA ARG A 106 -13.42 1.33 -2.96
C ARG A 106 -12.40 2.46 -3.13
N PHE A 107 -11.69 2.79 -2.06
CA PHE A 107 -10.63 3.78 -2.06
C PHE A 107 -9.36 3.22 -2.73
N VAL A 108 -8.85 3.91 -3.74
CA VAL A 108 -7.68 3.48 -4.52
C VAL A 108 -6.39 3.60 -3.69
N LEU A 109 -6.30 4.65 -2.89
CA LEU A 109 -5.18 4.92 -1.98
C LEU A 109 -5.62 4.75 -0.53
N PRO A 110 -4.69 4.58 0.42
CA PRO A 110 -4.99 4.74 1.82
C PRO A 110 -5.57 6.13 2.10
N LEU A 111 -6.54 6.21 3.00
CA LEU A 111 -7.13 7.47 3.41
C LEU A 111 -6.16 8.29 4.27
N HIS A 112 -6.36 9.60 4.32
CA HIS A 112 -5.63 10.45 5.27
C HIS A 112 -6.01 10.06 6.70
N ASP A 113 -5.04 10.08 7.58
CA ASP A 113 -5.21 9.82 9.01
C ASP A 113 -5.87 11.00 9.73
N ALA A 114 -6.40 10.75 10.93
CA ALA A 114 -7.04 11.75 11.79
C ALA A 114 -7.97 12.71 11.01
N THR A 115 -8.77 12.16 10.09
CA THR A 115 -9.56 12.93 9.12
C THR A 115 -11.01 12.44 9.12
N ASP A 116 -11.95 13.40 9.12
CA ASP A 116 -13.37 13.10 8.97
C ASP A 116 -13.72 13.01 7.48
N TYR A 117 -14.23 11.87 7.07
CA TYR A 117 -14.69 11.62 5.70
C TYR A 117 -16.21 11.64 5.62
N THR A 118 -16.72 12.26 4.57
CA THR A 118 -18.14 12.22 4.20
C THR A 118 -18.27 11.62 2.80
N VAL A 119 -19.06 10.56 2.67
CA VAL A 119 -19.38 9.92 1.39
C VAL A 119 -20.85 10.12 1.11
N THR A 120 -21.17 10.78 0.00
CA THR A 120 -22.56 11.00 -0.46
C THR A 120 -22.77 10.26 -1.76
N ILE A 121 -23.85 9.46 -1.82
CA ILE A 121 -24.30 8.79 -3.03
C ILE A 121 -25.67 9.33 -3.37
N ALA A 122 -25.79 9.97 -4.53
CA ALA A 122 -27.03 10.58 -5.00
C ALA A 122 -27.69 9.69 -6.08
N GLY A 123 -29.02 9.78 -6.17
CA GLY A 123 -29.75 9.13 -7.25
C GLY A 123 -29.76 7.60 -7.17
N LEU A 124 -29.71 7.01 -5.98
CA LEU A 124 -29.84 5.58 -5.80
C LEU A 124 -31.22 5.12 -6.30
N GLU A 125 -31.26 4.20 -7.26
CA GLU A 125 -32.48 3.69 -7.86
C GLU A 125 -32.58 2.17 -7.67
N GLY A 126 -33.78 1.71 -7.26
CA GLY A 126 -34.06 0.28 -7.16
C GLY A 126 -34.38 -0.35 -8.52
N ILE A 127 -33.98 -1.58 -8.78
CA ILE A 127 -34.30 -2.32 -10.02
C ILE A 127 -35.82 -2.39 -10.26
N GLY A 128 -36.63 -2.36 -9.20
CA GLY A 128 -38.08 -2.34 -9.29
C GLY A 128 -38.70 -1.01 -9.68
N GLY A 129 -37.90 0.03 -9.92
CA GLY A 129 -38.34 1.40 -10.08
C GLY A 129 -38.78 2.03 -8.75
N GLY A 130 -39.30 3.26 -8.81
CA GLY A 130 -39.72 4.03 -7.65
C GLY A 130 -38.90 5.32 -7.49
N PRO A 131 -39.09 6.07 -6.39
CA PRO A 131 -38.32 7.30 -6.16
C PRO A 131 -36.85 6.99 -5.92
N THR A 132 -35.99 7.84 -6.44
CA THR A 132 -34.55 7.80 -6.16
C THR A 132 -34.26 8.20 -4.71
N GLY A 133 -33.26 7.55 -4.12
CA GLY A 133 -32.73 7.87 -2.79
C GLY A 133 -31.40 8.62 -2.86
N SER A 134 -31.05 9.28 -1.78
CA SER A 134 -29.73 9.84 -1.54
C SER A 134 -29.27 9.41 -0.14
N VAL A 135 -27.98 9.16 -0.01
CA VAL A 135 -27.38 8.68 1.23
C VAL A 135 -26.11 9.48 1.51
N THR A 136 -25.91 9.84 2.76
CA THR A 136 -24.69 10.46 3.25
C THR A 136 -24.22 9.75 4.49
N GLU A 137 -22.99 9.24 4.45
CA GLU A 137 -22.33 8.55 5.56
C GLU A 137 -21.06 9.28 5.95
N THR A 138 -20.81 9.35 7.24
CA THR A 138 -19.62 9.99 7.80
C THR A 138 -18.86 9.02 8.70
N PHE A 139 -17.53 9.04 8.60
CA PHE A 139 -16.65 8.28 9.49
C PHE A 139 -15.35 9.02 9.69
N SER A 140 -14.68 8.76 10.82
CA SER A 140 -13.38 9.36 11.15
C SER A 140 -12.30 8.29 11.07
N THR A 141 -11.16 8.64 10.47
CA THR A 141 -9.97 7.80 10.45
C THR A 141 -9.13 8.04 11.70
N PRO A 142 -8.50 6.98 12.26
CA PRO A 142 -7.59 7.14 13.39
C PRO A 142 -6.28 7.81 12.96
N PRO A 143 -5.49 8.36 13.91
CA PRO A 143 -4.10 8.74 13.65
C PRO A 143 -3.25 7.53 13.30
N VAL A 144 -2.17 7.74 12.55
CA VAL A 144 -1.19 6.70 12.20
C VAL A 144 0.10 6.89 12.98
N ASP A 145 0.73 5.76 13.31
CA ASP A 145 2.07 5.72 13.86
C ASP A 145 3.08 5.50 12.74
N ILE A 146 4.30 5.98 12.97
CA ILE A 146 5.48 5.67 12.15
C ILE A 146 6.53 4.96 12.98
N TYR A 147 7.36 4.17 12.32
CA TYR A 147 8.55 3.58 12.92
C TYR A 147 9.77 4.31 12.37
N VAL A 148 10.76 4.52 13.22
CA VAL A 148 12.05 5.12 12.87
C VAL A 148 13.19 4.35 13.54
N LEU A 149 14.30 4.17 12.84
CA LEU A 149 15.50 3.55 13.37
C LEU A 149 16.44 4.62 13.92
N ARG A 150 16.92 4.42 15.15
CA ARG A 150 17.99 5.20 15.74
C ARG A 150 19.17 4.30 16.05
N ARG A 151 20.30 4.56 15.43
CA ARG A 151 21.59 3.93 15.76
C ARG A 151 22.27 4.71 16.87
N ALA A 152 22.84 4.00 17.84
CA ALA A 152 23.55 4.60 18.97
C ALA A 152 24.68 3.67 19.47
N ALA A 153 25.69 4.27 20.11
CA ALA A 153 26.85 3.52 20.62
C ALA A 153 26.50 2.42 21.62
N GLN A 154 25.34 2.50 22.29
CA GLN A 154 24.89 1.50 23.27
C GLN A 154 23.98 0.42 22.65
N GLY A 155 23.74 0.48 21.36
CA GLY A 155 22.84 -0.37 20.60
C GLY A 155 21.76 0.43 19.88
N ASP A 156 21.19 -0.19 18.88
CA ASP A 156 20.21 0.41 17.99
C ASP A 156 18.80 0.10 18.46
N THR A 157 17.89 1.01 18.16
CA THR A 157 16.49 0.87 18.57
C THR A 157 15.55 1.37 17.49
N ILE A 158 14.54 0.58 17.20
CA ILE A 158 13.38 0.99 16.40
C ILE A 158 12.34 1.53 17.37
N PHE A 159 11.90 2.76 17.12
CA PHE A 159 10.86 3.44 17.86
C PHE A 159 9.59 3.51 17.03
N ARG A 160 8.45 3.32 17.67
CA ARG A 160 7.14 3.70 17.14
C ARG A 160 6.77 5.05 17.74
N THR A 161 6.36 6.00 16.91
CA THR A 161 5.93 7.34 17.32
C THR A 161 4.73 7.80 16.51
N ASP A 162 3.90 8.65 17.13
CA ASP A 162 2.85 9.36 16.40
C ASP A 162 3.44 10.51 15.56
N LEU A 163 2.63 11.08 14.66
CA LEU A 163 3.02 12.21 13.84
C LEU A 163 3.03 13.55 14.60
N ALA A 164 2.62 13.56 15.86
CA ALA A 164 2.74 14.72 16.76
C ALA A 164 4.06 14.72 17.55
N GLY A 165 4.81 13.60 17.51
CA GLY A 165 6.10 13.44 18.21
C GLY A 165 5.99 13.44 19.73
N VAL A 166 4.79 13.26 20.28
CA VAL A 166 4.52 13.32 21.73
C VAL A 166 4.93 12.01 22.42
N THR A 167 4.76 10.90 21.73
CA THR A 167 5.03 9.57 22.28
C THR A 167 5.95 8.78 21.38
N ALA A 168 7.17 8.48 21.84
CA ALA A 168 8.07 7.54 21.17
C ALA A 168 8.27 6.32 22.06
N VAL A 169 7.85 5.15 21.59
CA VAL A 169 7.93 3.89 22.32
C VAL A 169 8.96 2.98 21.64
N PRO A 170 9.99 2.46 22.34
CA PRO A 170 10.89 1.49 21.78
C PRO A 170 10.14 0.17 21.55
N VAL A 171 10.20 -0.38 20.34
CA VAL A 171 9.55 -1.64 19.99
C VAL A 171 10.54 -2.78 19.73
N PHE A 172 11.74 -2.47 19.25
CA PHE A 172 12.78 -3.46 19.02
C PHE A 172 14.16 -2.85 19.29
N SER A 173 15.04 -3.60 19.97
CA SER A 173 16.41 -3.16 20.21
C SER A 173 17.39 -4.30 19.94
N HIS A 174 18.51 -3.98 19.32
CA HIS A 174 19.60 -4.92 19.03
C HIS A 174 20.94 -4.17 19.00
N PRO A 175 22.06 -4.81 19.34
CA PRO A 175 23.38 -4.17 19.27
C PRO A 175 23.72 -3.58 17.90
N HIS A 176 23.18 -4.16 16.81
CA HIS A 176 23.50 -3.73 15.46
C HIS A 176 22.32 -4.01 14.50
N ILE A 177 21.56 -2.98 14.16
CA ILE A 177 20.45 -3.03 13.19
C ILE A 177 20.89 -2.39 11.86
N GLU A 178 20.98 -3.18 10.81
CA GLU A 178 21.34 -2.68 9.47
C GLU A 178 20.18 -1.96 8.80
N ASP A 179 18.97 -2.52 8.88
CA ASP A 179 17.79 -2.05 8.16
C ASP A 179 16.52 -2.65 8.76
N PHE A 180 15.36 -2.05 8.50
CA PHE A 180 14.08 -2.64 8.88
C PHE A 180 12.97 -2.27 7.91
N ARG A 181 11.92 -3.08 7.87
CA ARG A 181 10.66 -2.76 7.19
C ARG A 181 9.48 -3.08 8.07
N ALA A 182 8.50 -2.18 8.09
CA ALA A 182 7.24 -2.38 8.76
C ALA A 182 6.15 -2.73 7.74
N THR A 183 5.36 -3.74 8.05
CA THR A 183 4.11 -4.07 7.37
C THR A 183 2.96 -3.90 8.34
N THR A 184 1.72 -4.10 7.89
CA THR A 184 0.55 -4.04 8.78
C THR A 184 0.66 -5.00 9.98
N ASN A 185 1.27 -6.18 9.78
CA ASN A 185 1.27 -7.25 10.78
C ASN A 185 2.65 -7.57 11.36
N HIS A 186 3.74 -7.08 10.76
CA HIS A 186 5.09 -7.46 11.14
C HIS A 186 6.08 -6.31 11.06
N LEU A 187 7.12 -6.38 11.91
CA LEU A 187 8.41 -5.74 11.67
C LEU A 187 9.39 -6.81 11.19
N VAL A 188 10.12 -6.50 10.12
CA VAL A 188 11.23 -7.32 9.63
C VAL A 188 12.51 -6.52 9.82
N VAL A 189 13.42 -7.06 10.58
CA VAL A 189 14.65 -6.35 10.99
C VAL A 189 15.86 -7.13 10.51
N SER A 190 16.70 -6.48 9.71
CA SER A 190 18.03 -6.99 9.34
C SER A 190 19.03 -6.60 10.42
N VAL A 191 19.58 -7.59 11.08
CA VAL A 191 20.57 -7.40 12.15
C VAL A 191 21.89 -8.06 11.78
N ARG A 192 22.96 -7.64 12.44
CA ARG A 192 24.24 -8.33 12.39
C ARG A 192 24.50 -9.03 13.70
N THR A 193 24.71 -10.34 13.65
CA THR A 193 25.06 -11.19 14.79
C THR A 193 26.57 -11.38 14.83
N GLY A 194 27.19 -11.28 16.00
CA GLY A 194 28.63 -11.45 16.18
C GLY A 194 29.19 -10.56 17.28
N ASP A 195 30.51 -10.41 17.35
CA ASP A 195 31.24 -9.67 18.39
C ASP A 195 31.17 -8.15 18.32
N GLY A 196 30.23 -7.61 17.51
CA GLY A 196 30.00 -6.17 17.37
C GLY A 196 31.07 -5.43 16.56
N THR A 197 32.02 -6.13 15.96
CA THR A 197 32.96 -5.52 15.02
C THR A 197 32.37 -5.51 13.61
N ALA A 198 32.45 -4.39 12.91
CA ALA A 198 31.89 -4.20 11.57
C ALA A 198 32.37 -5.23 10.52
N ALA A 199 33.44 -5.96 10.79
CA ALA A 199 34.09 -6.85 9.83
C ALA A 199 33.75 -8.35 9.99
N GLY A 200 33.06 -8.78 11.06
CA GLY A 200 32.95 -10.21 11.40
C GLY A 200 31.54 -10.77 11.62
N GLY A 201 30.51 -9.96 11.62
CA GLY A 201 29.15 -10.42 11.91
C GLY A 201 28.44 -11.02 10.68
N LYS A 202 27.56 -12.00 10.94
CA LYS A 202 26.65 -12.57 9.91
C LYS A 202 25.33 -11.83 9.94
N ALA A 203 24.71 -11.66 8.77
CA ALA A 203 23.35 -11.13 8.70
C ALA A 203 22.36 -12.15 9.28
N ALA A 204 21.32 -11.65 9.95
CA ALA A 204 20.12 -12.39 10.29
C ALA A 204 18.89 -11.50 10.02
N LEU A 205 17.80 -12.11 9.62
CA LEU A 205 16.50 -11.44 9.48
C LEU A 205 15.61 -11.89 10.63
N ILE A 206 15.18 -10.94 11.46
CA ILE A 206 14.27 -11.16 12.57
C ILE A 206 12.91 -10.61 12.20
N VAL A 207 11.86 -11.42 12.34
CA VAL A 207 10.47 -11.01 12.20
C VAL A 207 9.83 -10.92 13.56
N THR A 208 9.11 -9.82 13.81
CA THR A 208 8.35 -9.63 15.04
C THR A 208 6.92 -9.19 14.69
N ASP A 209 6.03 -9.16 15.67
CA ASP A 209 4.81 -8.38 15.55
C ASP A 209 5.12 -6.86 15.60
N PRO A 210 4.15 -5.97 15.31
CA PRO A 210 4.39 -4.53 15.29
C PRO A 210 4.86 -3.93 16.62
N ASP A 211 4.64 -4.61 17.74
CA ASP A 211 5.06 -4.20 19.08
C ASP A 211 6.42 -4.81 19.51
N GLY A 212 7.08 -5.55 18.60
CA GLY A 212 8.38 -6.18 18.84
C GLY A 212 8.31 -7.54 19.54
N GLY A 213 7.11 -8.08 19.79
CA GLY A 213 6.88 -9.41 20.34
C GLY A 213 7.00 -10.52 19.28
N ALA A 214 6.69 -11.77 19.68
CA ALA A 214 6.62 -12.95 18.81
C ALA A 214 7.82 -13.11 17.86
N GLN A 215 9.03 -12.85 18.36
CA GLN A 215 10.25 -12.83 17.55
C GLN A 215 10.57 -14.21 16.96
N ARG A 216 10.89 -14.25 15.68
CA ARG A 216 11.41 -15.43 14.98
C ARG A 216 12.44 -15.03 13.92
N GLU A 217 13.38 -15.91 13.64
CA GLU A 217 14.37 -15.72 12.60
C GLU A 217 13.86 -16.30 11.26
N LEU A 218 14.03 -15.54 10.18
CA LEU A 218 13.81 -16.03 8.81
C LEU A 218 15.11 -16.67 8.29
N PRO A 219 15.05 -17.86 7.67
CA PRO A 219 16.22 -18.47 7.06
C PRO A 219 16.76 -17.60 5.91
N LEU A 220 18.07 -17.49 5.85
CA LEU A 220 18.81 -16.87 4.76
C LEU A 220 19.33 -17.92 3.78
N PRO A 221 19.70 -17.53 2.54
CA PRO A 221 20.28 -18.47 1.56
C PRO A 221 21.60 -19.11 2.01
N GLY A 222 22.24 -18.56 3.03
CA GLY A 222 23.52 -19.02 3.59
C GLY A 222 24.14 -17.98 4.49
N ASP A 223 25.44 -18.13 4.76
CA ASP A 223 26.24 -17.13 5.48
C ASP A 223 26.58 -15.97 4.54
N GLY A 224 26.12 -14.76 4.84
CA GLY A 224 26.34 -13.62 3.95
C GLY A 224 25.75 -12.33 4.47
N PHE A 225 25.48 -11.43 3.54
CA PHE A 225 25.03 -10.07 3.79
C PHE A 225 23.69 -9.81 3.10
N VAL A 226 22.78 -9.17 3.82
CA VAL A 226 21.49 -8.71 3.31
C VAL A 226 21.59 -7.20 3.07
N THR A 227 21.15 -6.76 1.90
CA THR A 227 21.06 -5.33 1.57
C THR A 227 19.74 -5.05 0.87
N ASN A 228 19.36 -3.78 0.81
CA ASN A 228 18.17 -3.29 0.10
C ASN A 228 16.89 -4.09 0.47
N LEU A 229 16.66 -4.25 1.79
CA LEU A 229 15.47 -4.89 2.31
C LEU A 229 14.23 -4.05 1.94
N GLN A 230 13.20 -4.69 1.40
CA GLN A 230 11.92 -4.07 1.06
C GLN A 230 10.77 -4.99 1.44
N SER A 231 9.59 -4.41 1.67
CA SER A 231 8.34 -5.13 1.88
C SER A 231 7.35 -4.84 0.77
N ALA A 232 6.59 -5.84 0.35
CA ALA A 232 5.47 -5.65 -0.53
C ALA A 232 4.25 -5.14 0.26
N ASP A 233 3.42 -4.31 -0.36
CA ASP A 233 2.18 -3.83 0.24
C ASP A 233 1.13 -4.93 0.43
N ARG A 234 1.29 -6.03 -0.31
CA ARG A 234 0.36 -7.17 -0.29
C ARG A 234 1.10 -8.49 -0.21
N GLY A 235 0.40 -9.48 0.34
CA GLY A 235 0.85 -10.87 0.32
C GLY A 235 1.81 -11.25 1.44
N GLU A 236 2.09 -10.35 2.40
CA GLU A 236 3.04 -10.59 3.48
C GLU A 236 4.37 -11.12 2.93
N LEU A 237 4.95 -10.35 2.02
CA LEU A 237 6.15 -10.68 1.28
C LEU A 237 7.22 -9.63 1.53
N ILE A 238 8.46 -10.10 1.72
CA ILE A 238 9.66 -9.25 1.71
C ILE A 238 10.57 -9.65 0.58
N GLY A 239 11.48 -8.77 0.22
CA GLY A 239 12.59 -9.07 -0.66
C GLY A 239 13.85 -8.35 -0.22
N TYR A 240 14.98 -8.88 -0.65
CA TYR A 240 16.31 -8.34 -0.34
C TYR A 240 17.35 -8.82 -1.35
N THR A 241 18.40 -8.05 -1.53
CA THR A 241 19.59 -8.55 -2.23
C THR A 241 20.53 -9.21 -1.24
N TYR A 242 21.16 -10.29 -1.69
CA TYR A 242 22.02 -11.13 -0.86
C TYR A 242 23.36 -11.39 -1.53
N SER A 243 24.44 -11.30 -0.75
CA SER A 243 25.79 -11.65 -1.17
C SER A 243 26.43 -12.62 -0.19
N ASP A 244 27.07 -13.67 -0.68
CA ASP A 244 27.77 -14.65 0.14
C ASP A 244 28.98 -14.03 0.86
N ALA A 245 29.21 -14.36 2.13
CA ALA A 245 30.37 -13.89 2.88
C ALA A 245 31.69 -14.43 2.31
N SER A 246 31.66 -15.59 1.65
CA SER A 246 32.80 -16.22 1.00
C SER A 246 32.88 -15.93 -0.49
N LEU A 247 32.29 -14.82 -0.95
CA LEU A 247 32.34 -14.40 -2.36
C LEU A 247 33.79 -14.24 -2.83
N ASN A 248 34.10 -14.81 -4.00
CA ASN A 248 35.38 -14.64 -4.68
C ASN A 248 35.18 -14.55 -6.21
N ALA A 249 36.25 -14.31 -6.95
CA ALA A 249 36.17 -14.05 -8.39
C ALA A 249 35.54 -15.19 -9.23
N THR A 250 35.41 -16.41 -8.71
CA THR A 250 34.97 -17.59 -9.44
C THR A 250 33.75 -18.29 -8.84
N SER A 251 33.36 -17.92 -7.63
CA SER A 251 32.26 -18.58 -6.91
C SER A 251 31.62 -17.67 -5.87
N GLY A 252 30.35 -17.95 -5.60
CA GLY A 252 29.50 -17.22 -4.68
C GLY A 252 28.47 -16.35 -5.39
N ARG A 253 27.45 -15.97 -4.63
CA ARG A 253 26.38 -15.05 -5.09
C ARG A 253 26.78 -13.61 -4.73
N GLU A 254 26.64 -12.72 -5.66
CA GLU A 254 26.83 -11.29 -5.46
C GLU A 254 25.53 -10.57 -5.83
N SER A 255 24.98 -9.81 -4.90
CA SER A 255 23.76 -9.02 -5.10
C SER A 255 22.60 -9.79 -5.77
N ALA A 256 22.41 -11.05 -5.37
CA ALA A 256 21.32 -11.90 -5.86
C ALA A 256 20.02 -11.54 -5.16
N LEU A 257 18.93 -11.34 -5.90
CA LEU A 257 17.62 -10.99 -5.37
C LEU A 257 16.89 -12.24 -4.85
N PHE A 258 16.36 -12.13 -3.64
CA PHE A 258 15.52 -13.13 -2.99
C PHE A 258 14.24 -12.52 -2.47
N THR A 259 13.18 -13.32 -2.42
CA THR A 259 11.94 -13.02 -1.71
C THR A 259 11.69 -14.04 -0.61
N ALA A 260 10.95 -13.66 0.44
CA ALA A 260 10.53 -14.56 1.51
C ALA A 260 9.14 -14.16 2.02
N SER A 261 8.33 -15.15 2.38
CA SER A 261 7.00 -14.93 2.92
C SER A 261 7.05 -14.72 4.44
N LEU A 262 6.18 -13.85 4.95
CA LEU A 262 5.99 -13.61 6.40
C LEU A 262 4.85 -14.44 7.00
N LYS A 263 4.19 -15.32 6.23
CA LYS A 263 3.00 -16.09 6.63
C LYS A 263 3.25 -17.16 7.69
N ASN A 264 4.45 -17.22 8.26
CA ASN A 264 4.82 -18.11 9.36
C ASN A 264 4.52 -19.61 9.11
N SER A 265 5.03 -20.14 7.99
CA SER A 265 5.04 -21.58 7.76
C SER A 265 6.45 -22.00 7.37
N ALA A 266 6.95 -23.09 7.94
CA ALA A 266 8.29 -23.60 7.70
C ALA A 266 8.60 -23.81 6.20
N ALA A 267 7.58 -24.10 5.40
CA ALA A 267 7.71 -24.24 3.94
C ALA A 267 7.71 -22.88 3.20
N SER A 268 7.03 -21.86 3.73
CA SER A 268 6.92 -20.54 3.10
C SER A 268 8.01 -19.56 3.51
N ASP A 269 8.68 -19.82 4.63
CA ASP A 269 9.73 -18.96 5.17
C ASP A 269 11.07 -19.12 4.41
N ALA A 270 11.25 -20.23 3.68
CA ALA A 270 12.45 -20.44 2.89
C ALA A 270 12.64 -19.34 1.84
N PRO A 271 13.85 -18.76 1.70
CA PRO A 271 14.12 -17.73 0.71
C PRO A 271 13.98 -18.28 -0.70
N THR A 272 13.22 -17.59 -1.54
CA THR A 272 13.02 -17.92 -2.95
C THR A 272 13.88 -17.01 -3.80
N PRO A 273 14.80 -17.55 -4.63
CA PRO A 273 15.58 -16.73 -5.55
C PRO A 273 14.68 -16.18 -6.65
N VAL A 274 14.85 -14.88 -6.97
CA VAL A 274 14.21 -14.25 -8.13
C VAL A 274 15.11 -14.48 -9.35
N ALA A 275 14.60 -15.19 -10.34
CA ALA A 275 15.36 -15.47 -11.56
C ALA A 275 15.49 -14.17 -12.39
N VAL A 276 16.73 -13.80 -12.73
CA VAL A 276 17.02 -12.66 -13.62
C VAL A 276 17.35 -13.17 -15.00
N ALA A 277 16.48 -12.88 -15.97
CA ALA A 277 16.66 -13.36 -17.34
C ALA A 277 17.80 -12.62 -18.06
N GLY A 278 18.55 -13.35 -18.90
CA GLY A 278 19.60 -12.82 -19.75
C GLY A 278 20.95 -12.63 -19.05
N GLY A 279 21.76 -11.68 -19.47
CA GLY A 279 23.19 -11.49 -19.16
C GLY A 279 23.60 -11.49 -17.69
N ASP A 280 23.77 -10.32 -17.06
CA ASP A 280 24.17 -10.25 -15.65
C ASP A 280 22.99 -10.56 -14.74
N VAL A 281 23.15 -11.51 -13.82
CA VAL A 281 22.11 -11.94 -12.88
C VAL A 281 22.11 -11.12 -11.59
N ARG A 282 23.10 -10.24 -11.40
CA ARG A 282 23.21 -9.37 -10.24
C ARG A 282 22.22 -8.21 -10.36
N VAL A 283 21.58 -7.87 -9.26
CA VAL A 283 20.59 -6.80 -9.19
C VAL A 283 21.18 -5.58 -8.50
N SER A 284 21.28 -4.46 -9.22
CA SER A 284 21.80 -3.19 -8.68
C SER A 284 20.74 -2.45 -7.88
N GLU A 285 19.51 -2.41 -8.41
CA GLU A 285 18.35 -1.80 -7.77
C GLU A 285 17.10 -2.62 -8.06
N TRP A 286 16.13 -2.53 -7.17
CA TRP A 286 14.84 -3.16 -7.39
C TRP A 286 13.76 -2.50 -6.52
N ARG A 287 12.50 -2.70 -6.90
CA ARG A 287 11.31 -2.23 -6.16
C ARG A 287 10.19 -3.23 -6.29
N PHE A 288 9.43 -3.45 -5.22
CA PHE A 288 8.08 -3.98 -5.40
C PHE A 288 7.22 -2.94 -6.12
N VAL A 289 6.42 -3.39 -7.07
CA VAL A 289 5.38 -2.55 -7.67
C VAL A 289 4.24 -2.42 -6.65
N PRO A 290 3.90 -1.19 -6.20
CA PRO A 290 2.90 -0.98 -5.18
C PRO A 290 1.58 -1.70 -5.46
N ASP A 291 0.94 -2.20 -4.41
CA ASP A 291 -0.33 -2.94 -4.44
C ASP A 291 -0.30 -4.26 -5.24
N THR A 292 0.87 -4.73 -5.65
CA THR A 292 1.08 -6.01 -6.35
C THR A 292 2.19 -6.84 -5.70
N SER A 293 2.46 -8.02 -6.25
CA SER A 293 3.66 -8.83 -5.94
C SER A 293 4.71 -8.78 -7.05
N SER A 294 4.52 -7.94 -8.07
CA SER A 294 5.47 -7.75 -9.16
C SER A 294 6.70 -6.98 -8.70
N ILE A 295 7.80 -7.19 -9.38
CA ILE A 295 9.09 -6.58 -9.09
C ILE A 295 9.59 -5.86 -10.34
N LEU A 296 9.93 -4.58 -10.19
CA LEU A 296 10.74 -3.85 -11.14
C LEU A 296 12.19 -3.93 -10.68
N LEU A 297 13.08 -4.48 -11.50
CA LEU A 297 14.49 -4.64 -11.17
C LEU A 297 15.41 -4.08 -12.25
N LEU A 298 16.55 -3.60 -11.82
CA LEU A 298 17.65 -3.12 -12.64
C LEU A 298 18.86 -4.03 -12.43
N ALA A 299 19.29 -4.73 -13.46
CA ALA A 299 20.49 -5.56 -13.40
C ALA A 299 21.77 -4.69 -13.51
N PHE A 300 22.94 -5.23 -13.11
CA PHE A 300 24.21 -4.50 -13.17
C PHE A 300 24.63 -4.14 -14.59
N ASP A 301 24.14 -4.85 -15.61
CA ASP A 301 24.35 -4.52 -17.02
C ASP A 301 23.40 -3.44 -17.57
N GLY A 302 22.58 -2.85 -16.71
CA GLY A 302 21.68 -1.75 -17.02
C GLY A 302 20.31 -2.17 -17.55
N ARG A 303 20.02 -3.48 -17.70
CA ARG A 303 18.70 -3.94 -18.13
C ARG A 303 17.64 -3.68 -17.06
N LEU A 304 16.56 -3.01 -17.45
CA LEU A 304 15.38 -2.79 -16.64
C LEU A 304 14.32 -3.87 -16.96
N LEU A 305 13.94 -4.66 -15.98
CA LEU A 305 13.02 -5.78 -16.13
C LEU A 305 11.85 -5.66 -15.16
N LEU A 306 10.65 -5.95 -15.65
CA LEU A 306 9.46 -6.15 -14.82
C LEU A 306 9.17 -7.67 -14.78
N THR A 307 8.98 -8.21 -13.59
CA THR A 307 8.76 -9.65 -13.40
C THR A 307 7.87 -9.91 -12.20
N ASP A 308 7.45 -11.14 -11.97
CA ASP A 308 6.81 -11.56 -10.73
C ASP A 308 7.85 -11.79 -9.60
N SER A 309 7.38 -12.13 -8.40
CA SER A 309 8.24 -12.38 -7.23
C SER A 309 9.14 -13.61 -7.32
N SER A 310 9.01 -14.43 -8.38
CA SER A 310 9.89 -15.57 -8.68
C SER A 310 10.86 -15.32 -9.83
N GLY A 311 10.69 -14.22 -10.56
CA GLY A 311 11.42 -13.91 -11.78
C GLY A 311 10.84 -14.56 -13.03
N ALA A 312 9.62 -15.13 -12.94
CA ALA A 312 8.95 -15.69 -14.12
C ALA A 312 8.42 -14.59 -15.05
N ASP A 313 8.29 -14.93 -16.34
CA ASP A 313 7.73 -14.08 -17.38
C ASP A 313 8.29 -12.64 -17.41
N PRO A 314 9.61 -12.44 -17.45
CA PRO A 314 10.22 -11.12 -17.40
C PRO A 314 9.90 -10.32 -18.67
N VAL A 315 9.43 -9.08 -18.49
CA VAL A 315 9.21 -8.10 -19.54
C VAL A 315 10.37 -7.10 -19.51
N SER A 316 11.06 -6.93 -20.64
CA SER A 316 12.13 -5.93 -20.76
C SER A 316 11.52 -4.55 -21.00
N LEU A 317 11.94 -3.59 -20.18
CA LEU A 317 11.61 -2.18 -20.28
C LEU A 317 12.82 -1.33 -20.76
N GLY A 318 13.75 -1.96 -21.51
CA GLY A 318 14.95 -1.31 -22.00
C GLY A 318 16.06 -1.21 -20.97
N ASN A 319 16.91 -0.16 -21.07
CA ASN A 319 18.02 0.07 -20.16
C ASN A 319 17.78 1.31 -19.31
N ALA A 320 18.26 1.29 -18.06
CA ALA A 320 18.21 2.41 -17.15
C ALA A 320 19.52 2.52 -16.35
N MET A 321 19.72 3.65 -15.70
CA MET A 321 20.83 3.92 -14.79
C MET A 321 20.38 3.78 -13.32
N SER A 322 19.13 4.14 -13.01
CA SER A 322 18.54 3.97 -11.69
C SER A 322 17.00 3.94 -11.76
N ILE A 323 16.39 3.46 -10.69
CA ILE A 323 14.94 3.52 -10.44
C ILE A 323 14.71 4.58 -9.36
N ASP A 324 14.18 5.75 -9.75
CA ASP A 324 13.85 6.80 -8.77
C ASP A 324 12.67 6.38 -7.89
N GLY A 325 11.61 5.79 -8.45
CA GLY A 325 10.47 5.27 -7.68
C GLY A 325 9.29 4.83 -8.54
N ILE A 326 8.28 4.26 -7.89
CA ILE A 326 7.03 3.84 -8.53
C ILE A 326 5.88 4.52 -7.79
N ALA A 327 4.98 5.17 -8.52
CA ALA A 327 3.83 5.84 -7.94
C ALA A 327 2.79 4.83 -7.43
N ARG A 328 2.43 4.92 -6.14
CA ARG A 328 1.35 4.11 -5.57
C ARG A 328 0.00 4.48 -6.19
N GLY A 329 -0.86 3.50 -6.41
CA GLY A 329 -2.19 3.72 -7.04
C GLY A 329 -2.11 4.04 -8.53
N SER A 330 -0.95 3.83 -9.16
CA SER A 330 -0.75 3.93 -10.61
C SER A 330 0.23 2.85 -11.08
N SER A 331 0.39 2.73 -12.40
CA SER A 331 1.40 1.84 -13.00
C SER A 331 2.63 2.60 -13.49
N GLN A 332 2.88 3.81 -12.98
CA GLN A 332 3.96 4.67 -13.45
C GLN A 332 5.22 4.54 -12.59
N ALA A 333 6.35 4.31 -13.23
CA ALA A 333 7.67 4.33 -12.62
C ALA A 333 8.49 5.49 -13.18
N VAL A 334 9.23 6.19 -12.32
CA VAL A 334 10.23 7.18 -12.75
C VAL A 334 11.58 6.49 -12.77
N VAL A 335 12.24 6.52 -13.91
CA VAL A 335 13.57 5.92 -14.13
C VAL A 335 14.52 6.95 -14.72
N LEU A 336 15.80 6.83 -14.36
CA LEU A 336 16.86 7.62 -14.97
C LEU A 336 17.49 6.83 -16.12
N ARG A 337 17.49 7.42 -17.30
CA ARG A 337 18.16 6.92 -18.49
C ARG A 337 19.37 7.80 -18.83
N PRO A 338 20.26 7.40 -19.78
CA PRO A 338 21.40 8.22 -20.17
C PRO A 338 21.05 9.63 -20.70
N ASP A 339 19.85 9.78 -21.26
CA ASP A 339 19.32 11.03 -21.81
C ASP A 339 18.44 11.83 -20.85
N GLY A 340 18.22 11.33 -19.64
CA GLY A 340 17.42 12.01 -18.62
C GLY A 340 16.42 11.09 -17.92
N ARG A 341 15.53 11.70 -17.13
CA ARG A 341 14.43 10.98 -16.45
C ARG A 341 13.26 10.74 -17.39
N HIS A 342 12.66 9.58 -17.28
CA HIS A 342 11.47 9.18 -18.01
C HIS A 342 10.43 8.60 -17.06
N VAL A 343 9.16 8.77 -17.41
CA VAL A 343 8.04 8.07 -16.77
C VAL A 343 7.67 6.88 -17.63
N VAL A 344 7.80 5.69 -17.09
CA VAL A 344 7.50 4.42 -17.77
C VAL A 344 6.20 3.84 -17.22
N ASN A 345 5.26 3.55 -18.10
CA ASN A 345 4.05 2.80 -17.74
C ASN A 345 4.38 1.30 -17.68
N LEU A 346 4.29 0.72 -16.51
CA LEU A 346 4.61 -0.69 -16.26
C LEU A 346 3.59 -1.68 -16.87
N THR A 347 2.42 -1.19 -17.33
CA THR A 347 1.39 -2.05 -17.95
C THR A 347 1.69 -2.37 -19.40
N ASP A 348 2.20 -1.40 -20.15
CA ASP A 348 2.40 -1.49 -21.60
C ASP A 348 3.82 -1.08 -22.07
N GLY A 349 4.67 -0.62 -21.16
CA GLY A 349 6.03 -0.18 -21.45
C GLY A 349 6.11 1.17 -22.17
N THR A 350 5.01 1.91 -22.30
CA THR A 350 5.04 3.25 -22.92
C THR A 350 5.78 4.24 -22.04
N GLU A 351 6.47 5.19 -22.67
CA GLU A 351 7.27 6.19 -21.98
C GLU A 351 6.77 7.60 -22.30
N THR A 352 6.77 8.43 -21.27
CA THR A 352 6.51 9.88 -21.40
C THR A 352 7.66 10.66 -20.79
N PRO A 353 7.95 11.87 -21.30
CA PRO A 353 8.96 12.75 -20.74
C PRO A 353 8.66 13.04 -19.27
N PHE A 354 9.72 13.09 -18.47
CA PHE A 354 9.62 13.55 -17.08
C PHE A 354 9.34 15.06 -17.04
N VAL A 355 8.54 15.49 -16.08
CA VAL A 355 8.19 16.91 -15.92
C VAL A 355 9.15 17.56 -14.92
N ASP A 356 9.94 18.48 -15.43
CA ASP A 356 10.84 19.32 -14.63
C ASP A 356 10.06 20.47 -13.96
N PRO A 357 10.61 21.07 -12.88
CA PRO A 357 10.06 22.27 -12.27
C PRO A 357 9.88 23.41 -13.29
N ALA A 358 8.72 24.07 -13.28
CA ALA A 358 8.47 25.23 -14.12
C ALA A 358 9.34 26.46 -13.76
N VAL A 359 9.90 26.47 -12.56
CA VAL A 359 10.84 27.50 -12.04
C VAL A 359 12.21 26.87 -11.84
N ASP A 360 13.26 27.57 -12.26
CA ASP A 360 14.63 27.14 -12.01
C ASP A 360 14.99 27.30 -10.53
N LEU A 361 14.90 26.19 -9.79
CA LEU A 361 15.35 26.09 -8.39
C LEU A 361 16.75 25.48 -8.26
N GLY A 362 17.33 25.00 -9.36
CA GLY A 362 18.61 24.31 -9.39
C GLY A 362 18.54 22.92 -10.03
N ARG A 363 19.49 22.06 -9.69
CA ARG A 363 19.61 20.72 -10.25
C ARG A 363 18.82 19.69 -9.44
N VAL A 364 17.93 18.95 -10.10
CA VAL A 364 17.21 17.84 -9.49
C VAL A 364 18.17 16.69 -9.16
N ALA A 365 18.31 16.40 -7.88
CA ALA A 365 19.17 15.34 -7.34
C ALA A 365 18.43 14.01 -7.21
N ALA A 366 17.23 14.03 -6.65
CA ALA A 366 16.40 12.83 -6.47
C ALA A 366 14.92 13.16 -6.69
N VAL A 367 14.16 12.12 -7.01
CA VAL A 367 12.72 12.21 -7.30
C VAL A 367 11.99 11.10 -6.57
N THR A 368 10.88 11.44 -5.92
CA THR A 368 9.96 10.48 -5.29
C THR A 368 8.56 10.71 -5.89
N PRO A 369 7.98 9.75 -6.61
CA PRO A 369 6.63 9.89 -7.15
C PRO A 369 5.58 10.05 -6.05
N LEU A 370 4.61 10.93 -6.26
CA LEU A 370 3.43 11.05 -5.41
C LEU A 370 2.41 9.95 -5.74
N PRO A 371 1.63 9.48 -4.75
CA PRO A 371 0.55 8.53 -5.01
C PRO A 371 -0.54 9.12 -5.92
N GLY A 372 -1.03 8.31 -6.86
CA GLY A 372 -2.04 8.69 -7.86
C GLY A 372 -1.48 8.75 -9.27
N SER A 373 -2.35 8.70 -10.28
CA SER A 373 -1.95 8.63 -11.70
C SER A 373 -1.33 9.92 -12.23
N ASP A 374 -1.72 11.08 -11.68
CA ASP A 374 -1.30 12.39 -12.17
C ASP A 374 -0.88 13.33 -11.02
N ALA A 375 -0.41 12.74 -9.93
CA ALA A 375 -0.14 13.50 -8.70
C ALA A 375 1.18 14.28 -8.71
N GLY A 376 2.08 14.02 -9.67
CA GLY A 376 3.39 14.66 -9.74
C GLY A 376 4.44 13.96 -8.89
N THR A 377 5.43 14.74 -8.41
CA THR A 377 6.60 14.21 -7.70
C THR A 377 7.04 15.13 -6.56
N VAL A 378 7.70 14.56 -5.55
CA VAL A 378 8.54 15.30 -4.61
C VAL A 378 9.98 15.25 -5.12
N GLN A 379 10.62 16.39 -5.24
CA GLN A 379 11.97 16.51 -5.79
C GLN A 379 12.93 17.13 -4.79
N ILE A 380 14.12 16.54 -4.67
CA ILE A 380 15.27 17.17 -3.99
C ILE A 380 16.03 17.97 -5.04
N ILE A 381 16.16 19.27 -4.84
CA ILE A 381 16.73 20.20 -5.80
C ILE A 381 17.89 20.95 -5.14
N ASN A 382 19.09 20.76 -5.67
CA ASN A 382 20.29 21.42 -5.19
C ASN A 382 20.54 22.71 -5.97
N LYS A 383 20.57 23.83 -5.28
CA LYS A 383 21.07 25.09 -5.85
C LYS A 383 22.61 25.03 -5.93
N ILE A 384 23.14 25.01 -7.14
CA ILE A 384 24.56 24.80 -7.38
C ILE A 384 25.17 26.04 -8.01
N GLU A 385 26.32 26.50 -7.46
CA GLU A 385 27.16 27.52 -8.04
C GLU A 385 28.42 26.89 -8.65
N ASN A 386 28.85 27.39 -9.81
CA ASN A 386 30.06 26.94 -10.51
C ASN A 386 30.12 25.40 -10.72
N ALA A 387 28.98 24.75 -10.91
CA ALA A 387 28.79 23.31 -11.15
C ALA A 387 29.25 22.38 -10.01
N VAL A 388 29.75 22.88 -8.89
CA VAL A 388 30.33 22.07 -7.79
C VAL A 388 29.87 22.49 -6.40
N THR A 389 29.61 23.79 -6.15
CA THR A 389 29.29 24.28 -4.81
C THR A 389 27.81 24.29 -4.57
N VAL A 390 27.33 23.49 -3.61
CA VAL A 390 25.93 23.51 -3.17
C VAL A 390 25.72 24.72 -2.27
N LEU A 391 24.82 25.62 -2.67
CA LEU A 391 24.42 26.82 -1.90
C LEU A 391 23.24 26.57 -0.98
N GLY A 392 22.60 25.43 -1.08
CA GLY A 392 21.44 24.99 -0.33
C GLY A 392 20.63 23.96 -1.09
N THR A 393 19.74 23.29 -0.39
CA THR A 393 18.86 22.27 -0.96
C THR A 393 17.42 22.65 -0.69
N SER A 394 16.56 22.53 -1.71
CA SER A 394 15.11 22.66 -1.59
C SER A 394 14.44 21.32 -1.83
N VAL A 395 13.41 21.00 -1.06
CA VAL A 395 12.47 19.91 -1.37
C VAL A 395 11.19 20.56 -1.84
N ALA A 396 10.72 20.18 -3.01
CA ALA A 396 9.54 20.77 -3.63
C ALA A 396 8.59 19.69 -4.17
N VAL A 397 7.31 19.97 -4.09
CA VAL A 397 6.28 19.26 -4.86
C VAL A 397 6.24 19.86 -6.26
N VAL A 398 6.35 19.00 -7.26
CA VAL A 398 6.21 19.37 -8.68
C VAL A 398 5.01 18.62 -9.23
N ALA A 399 3.95 19.35 -9.54
CA ALA A 399 2.73 18.78 -10.11
C ALA A 399 2.93 18.31 -11.56
N ALA A 400 1.98 17.56 -12.10
CA ALA A 400 2.03 17.04 -13.47
C ALA A 400 2.15 18.12 -14.56
N ASP A 401 1.76 19.35 -14.28
CA ASP A 401 1.89 20.51 -15.16
C ASP A 401 3.19 21.31 -14.95
N GLY A 402 4.09 20.86 -14.06
CA GLY A 402 5.33 21.54 -13.70
C GLY A 402 5.17 22.62 -12.62
N THR A 403 3.96 22.90 -12.15
CA THR A 403 3.73 23.83 -11.04
C THR A 403 4.52 23.35 -9.81
N THR A 404 5.35 24.22 -9.25
CA THR A 404 6.33 23.88 -8.23
C THR A 404 6.04 24.59 -6.93
N THR A 405 5.91 23.82 -5.85
CA THR A 405 5.66 24.31 -4.49
C THR A 405 6.78 23.84 -3.56
N PRO A 406 7.71 24.70 -3.13
CA PRO A 406 8.71 24.35 -2.12
C PRO A 406 8.01 24.02 -0.79
N VAL A 407 8.43 22.91 -0.16
CA VAL A 407 7.87 22.43 1.13
C VAL A 407 8.92 22.36 2.22
N PHE A 408 10.22 22.34 1.85
CA PHE A 408 11.33 22.35 2.81
C PHE A 408 12.57 22.96 2.17
N SER A 409 13.42 23.56 2.99
CA SER A 409 14.74 24.03 2.56
C SER A 409 15.80 23.80 3.64
N SER A 410 16.99 23.40 3.23
CA SER A 410 18.13 23.25 4.14
C SER A 410 19.31 24.10 3.69
N PRO A 411 20.13 24.58 4.66
CA PRO A 411 21.34 25.33 4.38
C PRO A 411 22.44 24.44 3.75
N PRO A 412 23.50 25.03 3.19
CA PRO A 412 24.53 24.28 2.48
C PRO A 412 25.38 23.35 3.36
N GLU A 413 25.41 23.58 4.67
CA GLU A 413 26.09 22.71 5.63
C GLU A 413 25.36 21.40 5.91
N ASP A 414 24.06 21.32 5.61
CA ASP A 414 23.24 20.13 5.80
C ASP A 414 23.06 19.39 4.47
N SER A 415 22.85 18.08 4.54
CA SER A 415 22.59 17.28 3.36
C SER A 415 21.21 16.61 3.46
N VAL A 416 20.36 16.85 2.48
CA VAL A 416 19.12 16.08 2.31
C VAL A 416 19.46 14.76 1.65
N ILE A 417 19.31 13.67 2.38
CA ILE A 417 19.72 12.32 1.95
C ILE A 417 18.59 11.64 1.14
N GLN A 418 17.35 11.74 1.63
CA GLN A 418 16.23 10.99 1.07
C GLN A 418 14.91 11.72 1.32
N THR A 419 13.94 11.48 0.43
CA THR A 419 12.52 11.81 0.66
C THR A 419 11.67 10.56 0.50
N CYS A 420 10.70 10.38 1.39
CA CYS A 420 9.74 9.28 1.34
C CYS A 420 8.33 9.84 1.52
N VAL A 421 7.43 9.54 0.59
CA VAL A 421 6.04 10.00 0.67
C VAL A 421 5.20 8.96 1.40
N SER A 422 4.32 9.40 2.30
CA SER A 422 3.38 8.50 2.99
C SER A 422 2.45 7.80 1.99
N PRO A 423 1.96 6.59 2.29
CA PRO A 423 1.10 5.84 1.39
C PRO A 423 -0.17 6.59 0.94
N SER A 424 -0.69 7.49 1.78
CA SER A 424 -1.84 8.35 1.46
C SER A 424 -1.48 9.57 0.61
N GLY A 425 -0.19 9.90 0.46
CA GLY A 425 0.26 11.12 -0.20
C GLY A 425 0.18 12.39 0.65
N ARG A 426 -0.27 12.30 1.91
CA ARG A 426 -0.44 13.48 2.77
C ARG A 426 0.86 14.04 3.29
N TYR A 427 1.82 13.16 3.64
CA TYR A 427 3.08 13.57 4.27
C TYR A 427 4.28 13.19 3.42
N VAL A 428 5.36 13.95 3.60
CA VAL A 428 6.70 13.58 3.17
C VAL A 428 7.64 13.51 4.38
N ALA A 429 8.37 12.41 4.50
CA ALA A 429 9.51 12.29 5.39
C ALA A 429 10.76 12.74 4.64
N ILE A 430 11.49 13.69 5.19
CA ILE A 430 12.70 14.28 4.62
C ILE A 430 13.84 13.96 5.57
N LEU A 431 14.73 13.08 5.13
CA LEU A 431 15.91 12.69 5.89
C LEU A 431 17.05 13.69 5.66
N VAL A 432 17.51 14.31 6.74
CA VAL A 432 18.56 15.31 6.72
C VAL A 432 19.73 14.86 7.59
N ALA A 433 20.95 14.98 7.05
CA ALA A 433 22.18 14.86 7.81
C ALA A 433 22.71 16.26 8.13
N PRO A 434 22.56 16.73 9.37
CA PRO A 434 23.00 18.07 9.75
C PRO A 434 24.54 18.16 9.80
N LYS A 435 25.09 19.29 9.36
CA LYS A 435 26.54 19.61 9.38
C LYS A 435 27.38 18.48 8.77
N ILE A 436 27.05 18.11 7.55
CA ILE A 436 27.56 16.90 6.87
C ILE A 436 29.09 16.79 6.90
N VAL A 437 29.83 17.89 6.79
CA VAL A 437 31.29 17.90 6.82
C VAL A 437 31.86 17.44 8.16
N GLY A 438 31.18 17.71 9.28
CA GLY A 438 31.55 17.26 10.62
C GLY A 438 30.82 16.01 11.11
N ASN A 439 29.90 15.50 10.33
CA ASN A 439 29.07 14.36 10.67
C ASN A 439 29.73 13.07 10.20
N ARG A 440 30.40 12.39 11.11
CA ARG A 440 31.14 11.15 10.77
C ARG A 440 30.17 10.07 10.31
N PHE A 441 30.59 9.30 9.31
CA PHE A 441 29.85 8.10 8.91
C PHE A 441 30.05 7.01 9.96
N ASP A 442 28.99 6.21 10.16
CA ASP A 442 29.04 5.02 10.98
C ASP A 442 29.82 3.87 10.28
N THR A 443 29.91 2.71 10.91
CA THR A 443 30.65 1.55 10.42
C THR A 443 29.74 0.38 10.00
N TYR A 444 28.49 0.69 9.66
CA TYR A 444 27.52 -0.28 9.18
C TYR A 444 27.83 -0.71 7.75
N GLN A 445 27.17 -1.77 7.29
CA GLN A 445 27.36 -2.28 5.92
C GLN A 445 27.01 -1.23 4.87
N LEU A 446 25.93 -0.47 5.11
CA LEU A 446 25.62 0.77 4.40
C LEU A 446 25.95 1.93 5.33
N PRO A 447 27.17 2.52 5.23
CA PRO A 447 27.58 3.59 6.12
C PRO A 447 26.71 4.83 5.91
N LEU A 448 26.15 5.33 7.00
CA LEU A 448 25.33 6.54 7.01
C LEU A 448 25.94 7.58 7.96
N PRO A 449 25.64 8.89 7.78
CA PRO A 449 26.02 9.90 8.75
C PRO A 449 25.45 9.54 10.14
N ALA A 450 26.30 9.59 11.17
CA ALA A 450 25.94 9.15 12.52
C ALA A 450 24.82 9.99 13.16
N ARG A 451 24.60 11.22 12.66
CA ARG A 451 23.49 12.09 13.07
C ARG A 451 22.59 12.34 11.88
N MET A 452 21.35 11.91 12.02
CA MET A 452 20.31 12.12 11.02
C MET A 452 19.01 12.48 11.73
N ASP A 453 18.29 13.42 11.15
CA ASP A 453 16.99 13.87 11.60
C ASP A 453 15.98 13.69 10.47
N THR A 454 14.82 13.17 10.79
CA THR A 454 13.71 12.97 9.86
C THR A 454 12.66 14.05 10.13
N HIS A 455 12.48 14.95 9.17
CA HIS A 455 11.46 15.98 9.18
C HIS A 455 10.21 15.45 8.48
N ILE A 456 9.06 15.48 9.14
CA ILE A 456 7.78 15.12 8.55
C ILE A 456 7.01 16.38 8.22
N VAL A 457 6.70 16.57 6.94
CA VAL A 457 5.98 17.75 6.43
C VAL A 457 4.63 17.32 5.85
N ASP A 458 3.56 17.99 6.27
CA ASP A 458 2.22 17.85 5.67
C ASP A 458 2.20 18.58 4.32
N LEU A 459 2.04 17.85 3.23
CA LEU A 459 2.09 18.37 1.87
C LEU A 459 0.90 19.29 1.52
N SER A 460 -0.20 19.16 2.25
CA SER A 460 -1.39 20.02 2.02
C SER A 460 -1.22 21.43 2.57
N THR A 461 -0.43 21.57 3.63
CA THR A 461 -0.20 22.86 4.32
C THR A 461 1.21 23.39 4.15
N GLY A 462 2.17 22.54 3.77
CA GLY A 462 3.60 22.82 3.76
C GLY A 462 4.20 22.98 5.17
N ALA A 463 3.46 22.60 6.20
CA ALA A 463 3.91 22.72 7.58
C ALA A 463 4.66 21.47 8.05
N GLU A 464 5.78 21.66 8.74
CA GLU A 464 6.46 20.59 9.47
C GLU A 464 5.60 20.16 10.65
N THR A 465 5.23 18.89 10.72
CA THR A 465 4.42 18.33 11.81
C THR A 465 5.30 17.87 12.96
N VAL A 466 6.41 17.23 12.66
CA VAL A 466 7.36 16.70 13.65
C VAL A 466 8.76 16.56 13.04
N ASN A 467 9.77 16.70 13.91
CA ASN A 467 11.16 16.37 13.63
C ASN A 467 11.62 15.31 14.64
N VAL A 468 12.06 14.15 14.14
CA VAL A 468 12.52 13.04 14.97
C VAL A 468 13.96 12.68 14.65
N THR A 469 14.80 12.52 15.68
CA THR A 469 16.16 12.00 15.50
C THR A 469 16.11 10.52 15.18
N GLY A 470 16.52 10.15 13.99
CA GLY A 470 16.49 8.80 13.43
C GLY A 470 16.26 8.84 11.94
N PHE A 471 16.21 7.69 11.33
CA PHE A 471 16.06 7.55 9.88
C PHE A 471 15.20 6.34 9.53
N ASP A 472 15.00 6.13 8.21
CA ASP A 472 14.27 5.01 7.64
C ASP A 472 12.82 4.97 8.15
N ALA A 473 12.09 6.09 7.96
CA ALA A 473 10.67 6.13 8.30
C ALA A 473 9.92 4.98 7.63
N SER A 474 9.04 4.30 8.37
CA SER A 474 8.44 3.01 7.97
C SER A 474 7.69 3.02 6.64
N TRP A 475 7.32 4.16 6.10
CA TRP A 475 6.73 4.26 4.77
C TRP A 475 7.76 4.41 3.64
N CYS A 476 9.07 4.53 3.96
CA CYS A 476 10.13 4.45 2.97
C CYS A 476 10.19 3.05 2.37
N GLN A 477 10.12 2.96 1.04
CA GLN A 477 10.16 1.65 0.36
C GLN A 477 11.57 1.06 0.30
N ILE A 478 12.58 1.92 0.39
CA ILE A 478 14.00 1.56 0.31
C ILE A 478 14.79 2.21 1.44
N PRO A 479 15.92 1.59 1.85
CA PRO A 479 16.83 2.23 2.78
C PRO A 479 17.42 3.53 2.20
N PRO A 480 17.92 4.45 3.06
CA PRO A 480 18.71 5.59 2.62
C PRO A 480 19.93 5.14 1.80
N LYS A 481 20.31 5.95 0.81
CA LYS A 481 21.49 5.69 -0.07
C LYS A 481 22.59 6.70 0.15
#